data_eff6e24ce2e9ba926aff5058db8aec6d
#
_entry.id   eff6e24ce2e9ba926aff5058db8aec6d
#
_cell.length_a   1.000
_cell.length_b   1.000
_cell.length_c   1.000
_cell.angle_alpha   90.00
_cell.angle_beta   90.00
_cell.angle_gamma   90.00
#
_symmetry.space_group_name_H-M   'P 1'
#
loop_
_entity.id
_entity.type
_entity.pdbx_description
1 polymer ?
#
loop_
_entity_poly.entity_id
_entity_poly.type
_entity_poly.pdbx_seq_one_letter_code
_entity_poly.pdbx_strand_id
1 'polypeptide(L)'
;MRVPLRGRYLLPGLLVAGVAVVGLLTAGAGPSQASTAGSGTGGSGAAKTVSSPVAGPITYHLPPASYVAPGQTLFEQNCASCHGVDASGTDKAPNLQGLGPATVDFWVSTGRMPLTDPTKQPEQKPDRFSRTETLQIVAFVNSLAPAAPDYPPGIPSIDVSAGNLDEGNSLFTLNCAGCHTITGSGDALSNGFYAPSLHKIAARQIVEAIRTGPTQMPHFGPHNLTNQQVADIVRYVTGPIQHPENHGGLGLGGIGPVAEGFVGLLFGVGALMLVAFWLGDRR
;
A
#
# COMPACT_ATOMS: atom_id res chain seq x y z
N MET A 1 -15.99 -50.67 -43.89
CA MET A 1 -15.97 -50.72 -42.43
C MET A 1 -16.63 -49.44 -41.89
N ARG A 2 -17.80 -49.58 -41.26
CA ARG A 2 -18.54 -48.39 -40.66
C ARG A 2 -18.25 -48.39 -39.17
N VAL A 3 -17.68 -47.29 -38.69
CA VAL A 3 -17.45 -47.04 -37.26
C VAL A 3 -18.72 -46.43 -36.66
N PRO A 4 -19.33 -46.98 -35.61
CA PRO A 4 -20.51 -46.37 -34.99
C PRO A 4 -20.14 -45.23 -34.08
N LEU A 5 -20.68 -44.04 -34.35
CA LEU A 5 -20.64 -42.85 -33.46
C LEU A 5 -21.49 -43.12 -32.21
N ARG A 6 -20.86 -43.53 -31.10
CA ARG A 6 -21.44 -43.53 -29.77
C ARG A 6 -20.83 -42.33 -29.01
N GLY A 7 -21.58 -41.27 -28.84
CA GLY A 7 -21.09 -40.09 -28.10
C GLY A 7 -22.07 -38.94 -27.89
N ARG A 8 -23.38 -39.19 -27.87
CA ARG A 8 -24.42 -38.13 -27.86
C ARG A 8 -25.11 -37.86 -26.52
N TYR A 9 -24.70 -38.48 -25.41
CA TYR A 9 -25.48 -38.43 -24.16
C TYR A 9 -24.80 -37.75 -22.95
N LEU A 10 -23.60 -37.17 -23.07
CA LEU A 10 -22.91 -36.52 -21.93
C LEU A 10 -23.12 -35.00 -21.83
N LEU A 11 -23.65 -34.35 -22.88
CA LEU A 11 -23.83 -32.87 -22.90
C LEU A 11 -25.01 -32.32 -22.08
N PRO A 12 -26.18 -32.99 -21.94
CA PRO A 12 -27.27 -32.40 -21.17
C PRO A 12 -27.01 -32.33 -19.66
N GLY A 13 -26.17 -33.20 -19.12
CA GLY A 13 -25.84 -33.18 -17.69
C GLY A 13 -24.98 -32.00 -17.24
N LEU A 14 -24.05 -31.59 -18.08
CA LEU A 14 -23.15 -30.43 -17.79
C LEU A 14 -23.88 -29.09 -17.90
N LEU A 15 -24.86 -28.95 -18.79
CA LEU A 15 -25.68 -27.75 -18.95
C LEU A 15 -26.63 -27.54 -17.76
N VAL A 16 -27.17 -28.61 -17.18
CA VAL A 16 -28.05 -28.52 -16.00
C VAL A 16 -27.24 -28.12 -14.77
N ALA A 17 -26.01 -28.58 -14.62
CA ALA A 17 -25.12 -28.18 -13.53
C ALA A 17 -24.71 -26.71 -13.63
N GLY A 18 -24.44 -26.19 -14.84
CA GLY A 18 -24.09 -24.77 -15.06
C GLY A 18 -25.25 -23.79 -14.72
N VAL A 19 -26.47 -24.14 -15.08
CA VAL A 19 -27.66 -23.32 -14.77
C VAL A 19 -27.99 -23.34 -13.26
N ALA A 20 -27.77 -24.48 -12.59
CA ALA A 20 -27.98 -24.57 -11.14
C ALA A 20 -27.00 -23.72 -10.35
N VAL A 21 -25.76 -23.58 -10.77
CA VAL A 21 -24.75 -22.71 -10.11
C VAL A 21 -25.09 -21.22 -10.28
N VAL A 22 -25.56 -20.80 -11.45
CA VAL A 22 -26.02 -19.42 -11.67
C VAL A 22 -27.30 -19.12 -10.87
N GLY A 23 -28.22 -20.07 -10.76
CA GLY A 23 -29.44 -19.93 -9.96
C GLY A 23 -29.17 -19.81 -8.45
N LEU A 24 -28.16 -20.49 -7.92
CA LEU A 24 -27.80 -20.43 -6.49
C LEU A 24 -27.15 -19.09 -6.10
N LEU A 25 -26.46 -18.44 -7.03
CA LEU A 25 -25.83 -17.12 -6.78
C LEU A 25 -26.85 -15.96 -6.78
N THR A 26 -28.04 -16.13 -7.36
CA THR A 26 -29.06 -15.09 -7.39
C THR A 26 -30.11 -15.21 -6.25
N ALA A 27 -30.14 -16.31 -5.52
CA ALA A 27 -31.12 -16.55 -4.45
C ALA A 27 -30.77 -15.85 -3.10
N GLY A 28 -29.62 -15.16 -3.01
CA GLY A 28 -29.15 -14.51 -1.80
C GLY A 28 -29.50 -13.01 -1.66
N ALA A 29 -30.20 -12.42 -2.64
CA ALA A 29 -30.66 -11.03 -2.55
C ALA A 29 -32.03 -10.99 -1.90
N GLY A 30 -32.11 -10.74 -0.59
CA GLY A 30 -33.32 -10.46 0.13
C GLY A 30 -33.99 -9.17 -0.39
N PRO A 31 -35.32 -9.04 -0.29
CA PRO A 31 -36.03 -7.89 -0.83
C PRO A 31 -35.63 -6.62 -0.08
N SER A 32 -35.00 -5.67 -0.77
CA SER A 32 -34.87 -4.29 -0.31
C SER A 32 -36.27 -3.71 -0.19
N GLN A 33 -36.68 -3.31 1.02
CA GLN A 33 -37.91 -2.57 1.25
C GLN A 33 -37.81 -1.21 0.56
N ALA A 34 -38.60 -1.01 -0.46
CA ALA A 34 -38.82 0.28 -1.09
C ALA A 34 -39.52 1.22 -0.10
N SER A 35 -38.77 2.19 0.42
CA SER A 35 -39.38 3.31 1.16
C SER A 35 -40.06 4.22 0.18
N THR A 36 -41.37 4.45 0.40
CA THR A 36 -42.24 5.33 -0.35
C THR A 36 -41.65 6.74 -0.48
N ALA A 37 -41.65 7.24 -1.71
CA ALA A 37 -41.23 8.59 -2.06
C ALA A 37 -42.22 9.61 -1.46
N GLY A 38 -41.73 10.39 -0.50
CA GLY A 38 -42.31 11.66 -0.09
C GLY A 38 -41.78 12.77 -0.99
N SER A 39 -42.68 13.45 -1.72
CA SER A 39 -42.38 14.66 -2.49
C SER A 39 -41.93 15.78 -1.54
N GLY A 40 -40.68 16.21 -1.67
CA GLY A 40 -40.08 17.31 -0.90
C GLY A 40 -39.06 18.06 -1.76
N THR A 41 -39.37 19.30 -1.99
CA THR A 41 -38.66 20.39 -2.69
C THR A 41 -37.15 20.43 -2.50
N GLY A 42 -36.46 20.82 -3.58
CA GLY A 42 -35.05 21.01 -3.78
C GLY A 42 -34.18 21.33 -2.56
N GLY A 43 -33.25 20.42 -2.28
CA GLY A 43 -32.13 20.63 -1.41
C GLY A 43 -30.88 20.17 -2.14
N SER A 44 -29.96 21.12 -2.32
CA SER A 44 -28.58 20.87 -2.77
C SER A 44 -28.00 19.66 -2.04
N GLY A 45 -27.70 18.59 -2.77
CA GLY A 45 -27.10 17.38 -2.22
C GLY A 45 -25.72 17.68 -1.65
N ALA A 46 -25.65 17.94 -0.35
CA ALA A 46 -24.40 17.87 0.37
C ALA A 46 -23.87 16.43 0.25
N ALA A 47 -22.79 16.25 -0.46
CA ALA A 47 -22.02 15.01 -0.46
C ALA A 47 -21.74 14.65 1.01
N LYS A 48 -22.22 13.48 1.45
CA LYS A 48 -21.82 12.93 2.74
C LYS A 48 -20.32 12.77 2.72
N THR A 49 -19.61 13.72 3.34
CA THR A 49 -18.18 13.57 3.65
C THR A 49 -18.06 12.36 4.55
N VAL A 50 -17.59 11.25 3.99
CA VAL A 50 -17.10 10.11 4.77
C VAL A 50 -15.92 10.63 5.55
N SER A 51 -16.11 10.90 6.84
CA SER A 51 -15.03 11.27 7.75
C SER A 51 -14.23 10.02 8.10
N SER A 52 -13.40 9.55 7.15
CA SER A 52 -12.26 8.70 7.52
C SER A 52 -11.40 9.50 8.51
N PRO A 53 -10.85 8.87 9.55
CA PRO A 53 -9.96 9.56 10.47
C PRO A 53 -8.74 10.05 9.67
N VAL A 54 -8.79 11.30 9.22
CA VAL A 54 -7.70 11.92 8.48
C VAL A 54 -6.55 12.06 9.45
N ALA A 55 -5.39 11.50 9.08
CA ALA A 55 -4.17 11.72 9.83
C ALA A 55 -3.94 13.23 10.01
N GLY A 56 -3.76 13.65 11.23
CA GLY A 56 -3.47 15.05 11.55
C GLY A 56 -2.08 15.49 11.08
N PRO A 57 -1.67 16.72 11.39
CA PRO A 57 -0.34 17.21 11.02
C PRO A 57 0.76 16.31 11.55
N ILE A 58 1.67 15.92 10.66
CA ILE A 58 2.87 15.18 11.01
C ILE A 58 3.93 16.22 11.38
N THR A 59 4.18 16.34 12.67
CA THR A 59 5.22 17.24 13.18
C THR A 59 6.43 16.42 13.56
N TYR A 60 7.55 16.69 12.94
CA TYR A 60 8.83 16.11 13.30
C TYR A 60 9.72 17.12 13.98
N HIS A 61 10.05 16.84 15.22
CA HIS A 61 11.04 17.60 15.97
C HIS A 61 12.33 16.77 16.02
N LEU A 62 13.46 17.38 15.71
CA LEU A 62 14.75 16.76 15.96
C LEU A 62 14.84 16.38 17.44
N PRO A 63 15.30 15.15 17.74
CA PRO A 63 15.43 14.72 19.12
C PRO A 63 16.37 15.68 19.91
N PRO A 64 16.09 15.92 21.18
CA PRO A 64 16.93 16.78 22.00
C PRO A 64 18.33 16.18 22.19
N ALA A 65 19.34 17.03 22.41
CA ALA A 65 20.74 16.59 22.61
C ALA A 65 20.91 15.58 23.76
N SER A 66 20.02 15.63 24.76
CA SER A 66 19.98 14.65 25.85
C SER A 66 19.71 13.20 25.41
N TYR A 67 19.22 13.00 24.19
CA TYR A 67 18.95 11.66 23.62
C TYR A 67 20.21 11.01 23.02
N VAL A 68 21.27 11.76 22.78
CA VAL A 68 22.49 11.25 22.10
C VAL A 68 23.16 10.13 22.94
N ALA A 69 23.43 10.38 24.22
CA ALA A 69 24.13 9.40 25.05
C ALA A 69 23.33 8.09 25.26
N PRO A 70 22.03 8.09 25.64
CA PRO A 70 21.26 6.85 25.66
C PRO A 70 21.11 6.22 24.26
N GLY A 71 21.06 7.01 23.21
CA GLY A 71 21.03 6.52 21.82
C GLY A 71 22.31 5.79 21.43
N GLN A 72 23.46 6.30 21.84
CA GLN A 72 24.75 5.62 21.67
C GLN A 72 24.74 4.24 22.32
N THR A 73 24.29 4.14 23.55
CA THR A 73 24.20 2.87 24.28
C THR A 73 23.31 1.87 23.53
N LEU A 74 22.14 2.30 23.07
CA LEU A 74 21.22 1.45 22.27
C LEU A 74 21.85 1.02 20.95
N PHE A 75 22.53 1.93 20.28
CA PHE A 75 23.20 1.66 18.99
C PHE A 75 24.34 0.65 19.15
N GLU A 76 25.19 0.82 20.16
CA GLU A 76 26.30 -0.10 20.46
C GLU A 76 25.80 -1.51 20.74
N GLN A 77 24.71 -1.64 21.47
CA GLN A 77 24.12 -2.94 21.83
C GLN A 77 23.41 -3.64 20.67
N ASN A 78 22.87 -2.92 19.70
CA ASN A 78 21.96 -3.48 18.70
C ASN A 78 22.40 -3.29 17.24
N CYS A 79 23.27 -2.34 16.93
CA CYS A 79 23.58 -1.91 15.57
C CYS A 79 25.07 -1.98 15.24
N ALA A 80 25.94 -1.69 16.23
CA ALA A 80 27.38 -1.54 16.03
C ALA A 80 28.10 -2.78 15.49
N SER A 81 27.57 -3.98 15.79
CA SER A 81 28.15 -5.25 15.29
C SER A 81 28.12 -5.35 13.75
N CYS A 82 27.24 -4.61 13.10
CA CYS A 82 27.14 -4.56 11.63
C CYS A 82 27.58 -3.20 11.09
N HIS A 83 27.16 -2.08 11.71
CA HIS A 83 27.41 -0.73 11.20
C HIS A 83 28.68 -0.05 11.74
N GLY A 84 29.43 -0.71 12.63
CA GLY A 84 30.56 -0.09 13.34
C GLY A 84 30.11 0.77 14.53
N VAL A 85 30.98 0.98 15.49
CA VAL A 85 30.64 1.74 16.73
C VAL A 85 30.38 3.23 16.45
N ASP A 86 30.97 3.76 15.40
CA ASP A 86 30.83 5.13 14.89
C ASP A 86 29.86 5.21 13.71
N ALA A 87 29.13 4.14 13.40
CA ALA A 87 28.20 4.03 12.27
C ALA A 87 28.84 4.28 10.89
N SER A 88 30.17 4.16 10.74
CA SER A 88 30.88 4.33 9.47
C SER A 88 30.70 3.15 8.50
N GLY A 89 30.02 2.09 8.93
CA GLY A 89 29.83 0.88 8.15
C GLY A 89 30.92 -0.16 8.37
N THR A 90 30.71 -1.37 7.85
CA THR A 90 31.64 -2.48 7.83
C THR A 90 31.43 -3.29 6.54
N ASP A 91 32.09 -4.43 6.41
CA ASP A 91 31.82 -5.42 5.36
C ASP A 91 30.40 -6.02 5.42
N LYS A 92 29.72 -5.88 6.57
CA LYS A 92 28.38 -6.44 6.80
C LYS A 92 27.23 -5.45 6.56
N ALA A 93 27.49 -4.14 6.69
CA ALA A 93 26.45 -3.13 6.61
C ALA A 93 27.01 -1.76 6.18
N PRO A 94 26.19 -0.95 5.48
CA PRO A 94 26.63 0.33 4.96
C PRO A 94 26.89 1.37 6.06
N ASN A 95 27.62 2.43 5.66
CA ASN A 95 27.77 3.65 6.45
C ASN A 95 26.41 4.34 6.65
N LEU A 96 26.14 4.74 7.89
CA LEU A 96 24.90 5.48 8.25
C LEU A 96 25.14 6.98 8.45
N GLN A 97 26.37 7.44 8.48
CA GLN A 97 26.69 8.86 8.66
C GLN A 97 26.17 9.66 7.46
N GLY A 98 25.46 10.74 7.74
CA GLY A 98 24.93 11.63 6.71
C GLY A 98 23.60 11.19 6.06
N LEU A 99 23.02 10.04 6.44
CA LEU A 99 21.73 9.58 5.87
C LEU A 99 20.52 10.42 6.32
N GLY A 100 20.70 11.28 7.32
CA GLY A 100 19.64 12.11 7.87
C GLY A 100 18.67 11.36 8.79
N PRO A 101 17.99 12.10 9.68
CA PRO A 101 17.16 11.51 10.73
C PRO A 101 15.94 10.77 10.19
N ALA A 102 15.36 11.20 9.07
CA ALA A 102 14.20 10.55 8.44
C ALA A 102 14.51 9.12 7.99
N THR A 103 15.70 8.90 7.44
CA THR A 103 16.14 7.57 7.01
C THR A 103 16.26 6.63 8.20
N VAL A 104 16.96 7.06 9.24
CA VAL A 104 17.17 6.24 10.44
C VAL A 104 15.84 5.92 11.11
N ASP A 105 14.96 6.93 11.24
CA ASP A 105 13.63 6.75 11.82
C ASP A 105 12.80 5.73 11.03
N PHE A 106 12.73 5.86 9.70
CA PHE A 106 12.02 4.92 8.86
C PHE A 106 12.49 3.48 9.07
N TRP A 107 13.79 3.24 8.98
CA TRP A 107 14.34 1.89 9.06
C TRP A 107 14.13 1.24 10.43
N VAL A 108 14.24 1.99 11.49
CA VAL A 108 14.08 1.49 12.87
C VAL A 108 12.61 1.37 13.24
N SER A 109 11.80 2.40 12.99
CA SER A 109 10.37 2.42 13.38
C SER A 109 9.47 1.52 12.54
N THR A 110 9.96 0.99 11.43
CA THR A 110 9.25 -0.01 10.63
C THR A 110 9.70 -1.44 10.96
N GLY A 111 10.57 -1.63 11.96
CA GLY A 111 11.12 -2.92 12.35
C GLY A 111 11.98 -3.60 11.28
N ARG A 112 12.32 -2.88 10.20
CA ARG A 112 13.20 -3.40 9.14
C ARG A 112 14.63 -3.59 9.64
N MET A 113 15.06 -2.76 10.56
CA MET A 113 16.33 -2.92 11.29
C MET A 113 16.04 -3.29 12.75
N PRO A 114 16.88 -4.17 13.34
CA PRO A 114 18.02 -4.91 12.77
C PRO A 114 17.63 -6.01 11.77
N LEU A 115 18.46 -6.18 10.72
CA LEU A 115 18.32 -7.28 9.76
C LEU A 115 18.87 -8.58 10.33
N THR A 116 18.23 -9.70 9.99
CA THR A 116 18.72 -11.04 10.26
C THR A 116 19.49 -11.63 9.08
N ASP A 117 19.16 -11.21 7.87
CA ASP A 117 19.76 -11.69 6.62
C ASP A 117 19.94 -10.50 5.65
N PRO A 118 21.16 -9.98 5.49
CA PRO A 118 21.43 -8.82 4.63
C PRO A 118 21.28 -9.11 3.13
N THR A 119 21.14 -10.38 2.73
CA THR A 119 20.96 -10.76 1.33
C THR A 119 19.50 -10.66 0.86
N LYS A 120 18.56 -10.50 1.78
CA LYS A 120 17.13 -10.40 1.49
C LYS A 120 16.64 -8.98 1.61
N GLN A 121 15.54 -8.69 0.92
CA GLN A 121 14.85 -7.42 1.10
C GLN A 121 14.34 -7.30 2.54
N PRO A 122 14.61 -6.17 3.22
CA PRO A 122 14.14 -5.94 4.58
C PRO A 122 12.61 -5.85 4.66
N GLU A 123 11.99 -6.82 5.29
CA GLU A 123 10.54 -6.81 5.52
C GLU A 123 10.16 -5.95 6.72
N GLN A 124 8.97 -5.37 6.68
CA GLN A 124 8.39 -4.70 7.84
C GLN A 124 8.11 -5.74 8.93
N LYS A 125 8.49 -5.42 10.15
CA LYS A 125 8.27 -6.23 11.35
C LYS A 125 7.66 -5.36 12.45
N PRO A 126 7.12 -5.97 13.51
CA PRO A 126 6.75 -5.21 14.71
C PRO A 126 7.93 -4.40 15.24
N ASP A 127 7.64 -3.21 15.74
CA ASP A 127 8.65 -2.31 16.31
C ASP A 127 9.39 -3.01 17.46
N ARG A 128 10.72 -3.06 17.35
CA ARG A 128 11.57 -3.61 18.42
C ARG A 128 11.82 -2.60 19.53
N PHE A 129 11.82 -1.33 19.17
CA PHE A 129 12.12 -0.21 20.04
C PHE A 129 10.89 0.65 20.26
N SER A 130 10.70 1.15 21.46
CA SER A 130 9.71 2.20 21.72
C SER A 130 10.00 3.46 20.90
N ARG A 131 9.02 4.34 20.76
CA ARG A 131 9.22 5.60 20.03
C ARG A 131 10.37 6.43 20.62
N THR A 132 10.51 6.47 21.94
CA THR A 132 11.60 7.16 22.62
C THR A 132 12.95 6.57 22.28
N GLU A 133 13.11 5.26 22.36
CA GLU A 133 14.34 4.56 22.01
C GLU A 133 14.71 4.75 20.53
N THR A 134 13.72 4.68 19.63
CA THR A 134 13.92 5.00 18.21
C THR A 134 14.49 6.41 18.03
N LEU A 135 13.90 7.41 18.69
CA LEU A 135 14.38 8.79 18.62
C LEU A 135 15.75 8.97 19.27
N GLN A 136 16.10 8.20 20.28
CA GLN A 136 17.44 8.18 20.85
C GLN A 136 18.47 7.66 19.85
N ILE A 137 18.17 6.53 19.15
CA ILE A 137 19.03 6.00 18.10
C ILE A 137 19.18 7.03 16.96
N VAL A 138 18.08 7.66 16.53
CA VAL A 138 18.10 8.75 15.53
C VAL A 138 19.00 9.90 15.97
N ALA A 139 18.88 10.34 17.23
CA ALA A 139 19.70 11.42 17.79
C ALA A 139 21.20 11.08 17.73
N PHE A 140 21.57 9.89 18.13
CA PHE A 140 22.95 9.44 18.11
C PHE A 140 23.53 9.42 16.68
N VAL A 141 22.88 8.72 15.76
CA VAL A 141 23.37 8.62 14.37
C VAL A 141 23.44 9.99 13.70
N ASN A 142 22.43 10.86 13.92
CA ASN A 142 22.43 12.21 13.36
C ASN A 142 23.50 13.12 14.00
N SER A 143 23.96 12.82 15.22
CA SER A 143 25.04 13.57 15.86
C SER A 143 26.43 13.28 15.29
N LEU A 144 26.60 12.17 14.58
CA LEU A 144 27.89 11.75 14.02
C LEU A 144 28.25 12.55 12.76
N ALA A 145 27.26 12.91 11.95
CA ALA A 145 27.43 13.76 10.79
C ALA A 145 26.12 14.48 10.42
N PRO A 146 26.19 15.71 9.88
CA PRO A 146 25.01 16.35 9.30
C PRO A 146 24.48 15.53 8.11
N ALA A 147 23.17 15.64 7.85
CA ALA A 147 22.56 15.02 6.67
C ALA A 147 23.24 15.51 5.39
N ALA A 148 23.59 14.60 4.51
CA ALA A 148 24.12 14.95 3.18
C ALA A 148 23.02 15.70 2.37
N PRO A 149 23.42 16.51 1.36
CA PRO A 149 22.49 17.39 0.63
C PRO A 149 21.29 16.66 0.00
N ASP A 150 21.45 15.39 -0.33
CA ASP A 150 20.39 14.57 -0.94
C ASP A 150 19.37 14.03 0.09
N TYR A 151 19.67 14.13 1.37
CA TYR A 151 18.80 13.65 2.45
C TYR A 151 18.22 14.85 3.24
N PRO A 152 16.94 14.80 3.59
CA PRO A 152 16.35 15.85 4.39
C PRO A 152 17.05 15.93 5.77
N PRO A 153 17.40 17.14 6.23
CA PRO A 153 18.01 17.33 7.57
C PRO A 153 17.02 17.01 8.71
N GLY A 154 15.77 16.78 8.36
CA GLY A 154 14.67 16.34 9.21
C GLY A 154 13.50 15.89 8.35
N ILE A 155 12.44 15.37 8.98
CA ILE A 155 11.19 15.12 8.28
C ILE A 155 10.42 16.45 8.26
N PRO A 156 10.05 16.99 7.09
CA PRO A 156 9.28 18.23 7.05
C PRO A 156 7.92 18.02 7.71
N SER A 157 7.47 19.00 8.46
CA SER A 157 6.09 19.06 8.94
C SER A 157 5.14 19.08 7.74
N ILE A 158 4.25 18.10 7.69
CA ILE A 158 3.27 17.96 6.62
C ILE A 158 1.88 17.88 7.25
N ASP A 159 1.01 18.79 6.87
CA ASP A 159 -0.38 18.73 7.27
C ASP A 159 -1.16 17.84 6.27
N VAL A 160 -1.32 16.58 6.63
CA VAL A 160 -2.05 15.61 5.81
C VAL A 160 -3.53 15.99 5.68
N SER A 161 -4.09 16.71 6.67
CA SER A 161 -5.49 17.14 6.63
C SER A 161 -5.75 18.19 5.55
N ALA A 162 -4.74 18.97 5.20
CA ALA A 162 -4.78 19.96 4.12
C ALA A 162 -4.58 19.36 2.71
N GLY A 163 -4.32 18.07 2.60
CA GLY A 163 -4.14 17.40 1.31
C GLY A 163 -5.42 17.39 0.46
N ASN A 164 -5.30 17.34 -0.85
CA ASN A 164 -6.38 17.19 -1.82
C ASN A 164 -6.44 15.73 -2.28
N LEU A 165 -7.62 15.09 -2.22
CA LEU A 165 -7.79 13.68 -2.58
C LEU A 165 -7.66 13.43 -4.09
N ASP A 166 -8.19 14.33 -4.93
CA ASP A 166 -8.15 14.17 -6.39
C ASP A 166 -6.72 14.34 -6.91
N GLU A 167 -6.00 15.35 -6.40
CA GLU A 167 -4.59 15.54 -6.72
C GLU A 167 -3.75 14.39 -6.17
N GLY A 168 -4.03 13.93 -4.95
CA GLY A 168 -3.38 12.77 -4.36
C GLY A 168 -3.57 11.50 -5.18
N ASN A 169 -4.77 11.25 -5.69
CA ASN A 169 -5.04 10.13 -6.61
C ASN A 169 -4.22 10.26 -7.91
N SER A 170 -4.21 11.46 -8.51
CA SER A 170 -3.48 11.71 -9.75
C SER A 170 -1.97 11.50 -9.56
N LEU A 171 -1.40 12.09 -8.50
CA LEU A 171 0.03 11.98 -8.17
C LEU A 171 0.42 10.54 -7.80
N PHE A 172 -0.42 9.84 -7.03
CA PHE A 172 -0.19 8.44 -6.69
C PHE A 172 -0.20 7.55 -7.93
N THR A 173 -1.17 7.74 -8.82
CA THR A 173 -1.28 6.98 -10.07
C THR A 173 -0.07 7.18 -10.95
N LEU A 174 0.42 8.42 -11.07
CA LEU A 174 1.56 8.76 -11.92
C LEU A 174 2.91 8.27 -11.36
N ASN A 175 3.10 8.32 -10.03
CA ASN A 175 4.42 8.12 -9.42
C ASN A 175 4.55 6.83 -8.61
N CYS A 176 3.46 6.28 -8.10
CA CYS A 176 3.49 5.22 -7.09
C CYS A 176 2.82 3.92 -7.56
N ALA A 177 1.71 4.02 -8.31
CA ALA A 177 0.89 2.88 -8.69
C ALA A 177 1.62 1.87 -9.59
N GLY A 178 2.65 2.28 -10.33
CA GLY A 178 3.48 1.38 -11.13
C GLY A 178 4.20 0.29 -10.33
N CYS A 179 4.49 0.56 -9.05
CA CYS A 179 5.10 -0.40 -8.13
C CYS A 179 4.12 -0.87 -7.06
N HIS A 180 3.35 0.05 -6.47
CA HIS A 180 2.44 -0.26 -5.36
C HIS A 180 1.05 -0.72 -5.80
N THR A 181 0.79 -0.82 -7.10
CA THR A 181 -0.53 -1.02 -7.71
C THR A 181 -1.51 0.14 -7.41
N ILE A 182 -2.56 0.24 -8.20
CA ILE A 182 -3.57 1.30 -8.01
C ILE A 182 -4.35 1.16 -6.70
N THR A 183 -4.42 -0.06 -6.18
CA THR A 183 -5.09 -0.38 -4.90
C THR A 183 -4.16 -0.29 -3.69
N GLY A 184 -2.88 0.00 -3.88
CA GLY A 184 -1.89 0.00 -2.80
C GLY A 184 -1.55 -1.37 -2.24
N SER A 185 -1.90 -2.45 -2.92
CA SER A 185 -1.63 -3.83 -2.46
C SER A 185 -0.15 -4.20 -2.51
N GLY A 186 0.65 -3.45 -3.29
CA GLY A 186 2.02 -3.79 -3.61
C GLY A 186 2.11 -4.82 -4.74
N ASP A 187 3.30 -5.03 -5.27
CA ASP A 187 3.55 -6.00 -6.35
C ASP A 187 5.01 -6.47 -6.36
N ALA A 188 5.27 -7.55 -7.11
CA ALA A 188 6.61 -8.04 -7.37
C ALA A 188 7.36 -7.07 -8.30
N LEU A 189 8.61 -6.79 -7.97
CA LEU A 189 9.52 -5.97 -8.76
C LEU A 189 10.60 -6.85 -9.42
N SER A 190 11.43 -6.25 -10.26
CA SER A 190 12.58 -6.93 -10.86
C SER A 190 13.56 -7.44 -9.80
N ASN A 191 14.35 -8.46 -10.16
CA ASN A 191 15.43 -9.02 -9.33
C ASN A 191 14.98 -9.60 -7.98
N GLY A 192 13.73 -10.04 -7.86
CA GLY A 192 13.21 -10.66 -6.63
C GLY A 192 12.83 -9.68 -5.53
N PHE A 193 12.84 -8.38 -5.81
CA PHE A 193 12.29 -7.37 -4.91
C PHE A 193 10.77 -7.30 -5.03
N TYR A 194 10.13 -6.63 -4.07
CA TYR A 194 8.70 -6.34 -4.11
C TYR A 194 8.41 -4.96 -3.49
N ALA A 195 7.38 -4.30 -4.00
CA ALA A 195 6.82 -3.12 -3.37
C ALA A 195 5.83 -3.56 -2.28
N PRO A 196 5.98 -3.11 -1.03
CA PRO A 196 5.09 -3.55 0.05
C PRO A 196 3.68 -2.97 -0.09
N SER A 197 2.70 -3.65 0.52
CA SER A 197 1.35 -3.12 0.67
C SER A 197 1.33 -1.85 1.51
N LEU A 198 0.50 -0.89 1.11
CA LEU A 198 0.30 0.39 1.79
C LEU A 198 -0.89 0.39 2.75
N HIS A 199 -1.62 -0.71 2.89
CA HIS A 199 -2.88 -0.77 3.65
C HIS A 199 -2.71 -0.61 5.16
N LYS A 200 -1.50 -0.83 5.71
CA LYS A 200 -1.26 -0.79 7.17
C LYS A 200 -0.04 0.05 7.55
N ILE A 201 0.35 0.97 6.70
CA ILE A 201 1.49 1.86 6.92
C ILE A 201 1.03 3.15 7.60
N ALA A 202 1.77 3.63 8.61
CA ALA A 202 1.48 4.90 9.25
C ALA A 202 1.82 6.08 8.32
N ALA A 203 1.02 7.14 8.36
CA ALA A 203 1.21 8.34 7.54
C ALA A 203 2.64 8.89 7.59
N ARG A 204 3.25 8.94 8.79
CA ARG A 204 4.64 9.38 8.98
C ARG A 204 5.63 8.52 8.19
N GLN A 205 5.47 7.20 8.25
CA GLN A 205 6.36 6.27 7.54
C GLN A 205 6.20 6.38 6.01
N ILE A 206 5.02 6.76 5.51
CA ILE A 206 4.80 7.04 4.08
C ILE A 206 5.61 8.30 3.68
N VAL A 207 5.53 9.39 4.49
CA VAL A 207 6.32 10.60 4.24
C VAL A 207 7.81 10.31 4.23
N GLU A 208 8.28 9.57 5.23
CA GLU A 208 9.68 9.17 5.34
C GLU A 208 10.13 8.35 4.12
N ALA A 209 9.34 7.36 3.71
CA ALA A 209 9.63 6.54 2.54
C ALA A 209 9.71 7.38 1.24
N ILE A 210 8.77 8.28 1.03
CA ILE A 210 8.77 9.20 -0.14
C ILE A 210 10.06 10.05 -0.15
N ARG A 211 10.46 10.56 1.02
CA ARG A 211 11.60 11.48 1.15
C ARG A 211 12.96 10.80 1.20
N THR A 212 13.03 9.51 1.47
CA THR A 212 14.29 8.78 1.64
C THR A 212 14.54 7.69 0.61
N GLY A 213 13.50 7.23 -0.08
CA GLY A 213 13.61 6.24 -1.14
C GLY A 213 14.21 4.91 -0.67
N PRO A 214 13.59 4.17 0.26
CA PRO A 214 14.16 2.94 0.79
C PRO A 214 14.25 1.84 -0.27
N THR A 215 15.35 1.09 -0.27
CA THR A 215 15.64 -0.04 -1.18
C THR A 215 15.56 0.34 -2.67
N GLN A 216 14.55 -0.15 -3.39
CA GLN A 216 14.32 0.12 -4.83
C GLN A 216 13.32 1.28 -5.06
N MET A 217 12.79 1.87 -4.00
CA MET A 217 11.89 3.00 -4.13
C MET A 217 12.67 4.24 -4.57
N PRO A 218 12.21 5.00 -5.56
CA PRO A 218 12.83 6.27 -5.92
C PRO A 218 12.76 7.28 -4.76
N HIS A 219 13.81 8.10 -4.66
CA HIS A 219 13.84 9.23 -3.75
C HIS A 219 13.12 10.43 -4.36
N PHE A 220 12.09 10.93 -3.68
CA PHE A 220 11.34 12.11 -4.10
C PHE A 220 11.68 13.30 -3.20
N GLY A 221 12.74 14.04 -3.56
CA GLY A 221 13.11 15.28 -2.86
C GLY A 221 12.08 16.41 -3.04
N PRO A 222 12.25 17.55 -2.35
CA PRO A 222 11.33 18.69 -2.43
C PRO A 222 11.18 19.31 -3.83
N HIS A 223 12.18 19.11 -4.70
CA HIS A 223 12.13 19.56 -6.11
C HIS A 223 11.31 18.64 -7.01
N ASN A 224 11.14 17.36 -6.63
CA ASN A 224 10.33 16.40 -7.38
C ASN A 224 8.87 16.44 -6.92
N LEU A 225 8.65 16.43 -5.60
CA LEU A 225 7.33 16.54 -4.97
C LEU A 225 7.40 17.58 -3.85
N THR A 226 6.61 18.62 -3.96
CA THR A 226 6.46 19.63 -2.90
C THR A 226 5.87 19.01 -1.63
N ASN A 227 5.94 19.70 -0.50
CA ASN A 227 5.32 19.21 0.74
C ASN A 227 3.79 19.10 0.62
N GLN A 228 3.15 20.01 -0.14
CA GLN A 228 1.72 19.90 -0.43
C GLN A 228 1.39 18.64 -1.23
N GLN A 229 2.13 18.36 -2.29
CA GLN A 229 1.94 17.15 -3.10
C GLN A 229 2.16 15.86 -2.29
N VAL A 230 3.11 15.85 -1.38
CA VAL A 230 3.27 14.72 -0.44
C VAL A 230 2.09 14.63 0.50
N ALA A 231 1.55 15.75 1.02
CA ALA A 231 0.34 15.75 1.83
C ALA A 231 -0.86 15.17 1.06
N ASP A 232 -1.01 15.53 -0.22
CA ASP A 232 -2.06 15.04 -1.10
C ASP A 232 -1.96 13.51 -1.28
N ILE A 233 -0.76 13.01 -1.60
CA ILE A 233 -0.50 11.56 -1.75
C ILE A 233 -0.77 10.83 -0.44
N VAL A 234 -0.25 11.32 0.69
CA VAL A 234 -0.42 10.66 2.00
C VAL A 234 -1.88 10.63 2.40
N ARG A 235 -2.63 11.72 2.17
CA ARG A 235 -4.07 11.76 2.41
C ARG A 235 -4.84 10.74 1.57
N TYR A 236 -4.48 10.61 0.30
CA TYR A 236 -5.07 9.61 -0.60
C TYR A 236 -4.76 8.18 -0.14
N VAL A 237 -3.51 7.89 0.26
CA VAL A 237 -3.13 6.57 0.75
C VAL A 237 -3.81 6.23 2.07
N THR A 238 -3.80 7.15 3.04
CA THR A 238 -4.39 6.91 4.37
C THR A 238 -5.91 6.98 4.40
N GLY A 239 -6.54 7.53 3.39
CA GLY A 239 -7.98 7.55 3.18
C GLY A 239 -8.43 6.42 2.24
N PRO A 240 -8.68 6.71 0.96
CA PRO A 240 -9.28 5.75 0.02
C PRO A 240 -8.54 4.42 -0.14
N ILE A 241 -7.19 4.40 -0.10
CA ILE A 241 -6.44 3.15 -0.23
C ILE A 241 -6.53 2.29 1.03
N GLN A 242 -6.33 2.87 2.22
CA GLN A 242 -6.39 2.13 3.48
C GLN A 242 -7.82 1.85 3.95
N HIS A 243 -8.76 2.67 3.54
CA HIS A 243 -10.17 2.58 3.92
C HIS A 243 -11.07 2.66 2.67
N PRO A 244 -10.98 1.68 1.76
CA PRO A 244 -11.80 1.68 0.55
C PRO A 244 -13.28 1.59 0.92
N GLU A 245 -14.12 2.33 0.21
CA GLU A 245 -15.58 2.21 0.34
C GLU A 245 -16.00 0.80 -0.11
N ASN A 246 -16.76 0.12 0.75
CA ASN A 246 -17.29 -1.19 0.43
C ASN A 246 -18.64 -1.05 -0.30
N HIS A 247 -18.61 -1.15 -1.62
CA HIS A 247 -19.82 -1.15 -2.45
C HIS A 247 -20.50 -2.53 -2.52
N GLY A 248 -20.04 -3.50 -1.76
CA GLY A 248 -20.51 -4.89 -1.79
C GLY A 248 -19.84 -5.70 -2.91
N GLY A 249 -20.21 -7.00 -2.98
CA GLY A 249 -19.63 -7.94 -3.95
C GLY A 249 -18.43 -8.72 -3.43
N LEU A 250 -17.80 -9.49 -4.35
CA LEU A 250 -16.61 -10.28 -4.05
C LEU A 250 -15.37 -9.42 -4.30
N GLY A 251 -14.64 -9.07 -3.25
CA GLY A 251 -13.47 -8.19 -3.33
C GLY A 251 -12.23 -8.79 -4.02
N LEU A 252 -12.25 -10.06 -4.42
CA LEU A 252 -11.16 -10.77 -5.13
C LEU A 252 -9.74 -10.46 -4.62
N GLY A 253 -9.61 -10.23 -3.30
CA GLY A 253 -8.35 -9.89 -2.64
C GLY A 253 -7.91 -8.43 -2.78
N GLY A 254 -8.73 -7.54 -3.37
CA GLY A 254 -8.40 -6.13 -3.55
C GLY A 254 -7.23 -5.87 -4.52
N ILE A 255 -6.97 -6.81 -5.44
CA ILE A 255 -5.84 -6.72 -6.39
C ILE A 255 -6.12 -5.66 -7.48
N GLY A 256 -7.40 -5.27 -7.64
CA GLY A 256 -7.80 -4.24 -8.60
C GLY A 256 -8.50 -4.78 -9.86
N PRO A 257 -8.76 -3.90 -10.82
CA PRO A 257 -9.66 -4.18 -11.94
C PRO A 257 -9.18 -5.29 -12.89
N VAL A 258 -7.89 -5.63 -12.89
CA VAL A 258 -7.34 -6.70 -13.76
C VAL A 258 -7.90 -8.06 -13.36
N ALA A 259 -7.88 -8.40 -12.06
CA ALA A 259 -8.43 -9.67 -11.58
C ALA A 259 -9.95 -9.74 -11.74
N GLU A 260 -10.64 -8.64 -11.48
CA GLU A 260 -12.09 -8.52 -11.66
C GLU A 260 -12.49 -8.63 -13.12
N GLY A 261 -11.78 -7.96 -14.02
CA GLY A 261 -11.97 -8.03 -15.47
C GLY A 261 -11.71 -9.45 -16.01
N PHE A 262 -10.67 -10.13 -15.52
CA PHE A 262 -10.38 -11.51 -15.91
C PHE A 262 -11.53 -12.45 -15.52
N VAL A 263 -12.04 -12.36 -14.30
CA VAL A 263 -13.19 -13.16 -13.85
C VAL A 263 -14.43 -12.83 -14.67
N GLY A 264 -14.71 -11.54 -14.92
CA GLY A 264 -15.84 -11.11 -15.74
C GLY A 264 -15.76 -11.62 -17.19
N LEU A 265 -14.59 -11.57 -17.81
CA LEU A 265 -14.36 -12.09 -19.16
C LEU A 265 -14.48 -13.61 -19.20
N LEU A 266 -13.81 -14.33 -18.28
CA LEU A 266 -13.80 -15.79 -18.31
C LEU A 266 -15.20 -16.38 -18.10
N PHE A 267 -15.90 -15.93 -17.09
CA PHE A 267 -17.22 -16.48 -16.73
C PHE A 267 -18.37 -15.80 -17.50
N GLY A 268 -18.32 -14.48 -17.71
CA GLY A 268 -19.37 -13.75 -18.41
C GLY A 268 -19.37 -14.03 -19.90
N VAL A 269 -18.28 -13.70 -20.59
CA VAL A 269 -18.17 -13.90 -22.05
C VAL A 269 -18.12 -15.38 -22.38
N GLY A 270 -17.45 -16.21 -21.58
CA GLY A 270 -17.41 -17.66 -21.75
C GLY A 270 -18.80 -18.29 -21.68
N ALA A 271 -19.62 -17.91 -20.71
CA ALA A 271 -21.02 -18.38 -20.62
C ALA A 271 -21.86 -17.92 -21.81
N LEU A 272 -21.72 -16.68 -22.26
CA LEU A 272 -22.41 -16.18 -23.44
C LEU A 272 -22.00 -16.92 -24.70
N MET A 273 -20.72 -17.24 -24.89
CA MET A 273 -20.25 -18.06 -26.03
C MET A 273 -20.83 -19.46 -26.00
N LEU A 274 -20.89 -20.10 -24.83
CA LEU A 274 -21.51 -21.41 -24.69
C LEU A 274 -23.00 -21.43 -25.04
N VAL A 275 -23.72 -20.39 -24.58
CA VAL A 275 -25.15 -20.23 -24.94
C VAL A 275 -25.32 -19.97 -26.42
N ALA A 276 -24.51 -19.12 -27.04
CA ALA A 276 -24.55 -18.86 -28.46
C ALA A 276 -24.26 -20.12 -29.31
N PHE A 277 -23.24 -20.89 -28.91
CA PHE A 277 -22.91 -22.15 -29.53
C PHE A 277 -24.07 -23.14 -29.43
N TRP A 278 -24.67 -23.31 -28.24
CA TRP A 278 -25.81 -24.19 -28.02
C TRP A 278 -27.05 -23.81 -28.85
N LEU A 279 -27.32 -22.50 -28.99
CA LEU A 279 -28.41 -22.00 -29.83
C LEU A 279 -28.13 -22.27 -31.32
N GLY A 280 -26.85 -22.11 -31.75
CA GLY A 280 -26.43 -22.38 -33.13
C GLY A 280 -26.50 -23.84 -33.54
N ASP A 281 -26.20 -24.77 -32.60
CA ASP A 281 -26.23 -26.25 -32.86
C ASP A 281 -27.65 -26.79 -32.96
N ARG A 282 -28.67 -26.02 -32.60
CA ARG A 282 -30.08 -26.43 -32.70
C ARG A 282 -30.75 -26.16 -34.05
N ARG A 283 -30.02 -25.64 -35.01
CA ARG A 283 -30.47 -25.53 -36.41
C ARG A 283 -29.94 -26.73 -37.23
#